data_200c0f2fdd98176fb6bd4bba90adb255
#
_entry.id   200c0f2fdd98176fb6bd4bba90adb255
#
_cell.length_a   1.000
_cell.length_b   1.000
_cell.length_c   1.000
_cell.angle_alpha   90.00
_cell.angle_beta   90.00
_cell.angle_gamma   90.00
#
_symmetry.space_group_name_H-M   'P 1'
#
loop_
_entity.id
_entity.type
_entity.pdbx_description
1 polymer ?
#
loop_
_entity_poly.entity_id
_entity_poly.type
_entity_poly.pdbx_seq_one_letter_code
_entity_poly.pdbx_strand_id
1 'polypeptide(L)'
;MKRLQTIILCLALAVSASLAGSVDIETFAKQNGSEFHWFPVQKTFTLLHKADTLKFAVGIPYASSNKETIALTRAPEIKDGHIVIDSADATRLIKTAAASSSAIASSSSTIKSSATAKSSAATVPAAPKNETAGTREVRTIVIDPGHGGKDTGAQGKKSNEKDIVLAIGKLLKKELEKEGFNVKMTRDKDVFIELGQRANLANQWDGDLFISLHCNAIDATAERKKQIKGYHVYVLRAPESEEDKAIARRENKVATLYGEKNAKEELSPIEWFKLEARLEKYKQNSYMFTEEMLKAMDGGKIKRQAGGVGGAGFMVLVGALMPAVLFEIGFISNLEDEAYMMSKAGQADIAERISKAVSTYKDAVHSYRETLGR
;
A
#
# COMPACT_ATOMS: atom_id res chain seq x y z
N MET A 1 -21.93 -52.50 9.26
CA MET A 1 -20.97 -51.62 8.55
C MET A 1 -21.55 -50.76 7.41
N LYS A 2 -22.84 -50.88 7.05
CA LYS A 2 -23.47 -50.05 5.97
C LYS A 2 -24.17 -48.75 6.44
N ARG A 3 -24.31 -48.52 7.77
CA ARG A 3 -24.95 -47.29 8.30
C ARG A 3 -23.97 -46.15 8.66
N LEU A 4 -22.66 -46.40 8.67
CA LEU A 4 -21.66 -45.37 9.02
C LEU A 4 -21.16 -44.61 7.78
N GLN A 5 -21.28 -45.17 6.58
CA GLN A 5 -20.88 -44.50 5.33
C GLN A 5 -21.88 -43.47 4.83
N THR A 6 -23.15 -43.57 5.21
CA THR A 6 -24.21 -42.63 4.78
C THR A 6 -24.21 -41.33 5.57
N ILE A 7 -23.67 -41.36 6.81
CA ILE A 7 -23.61 -40.14 7.66
C ILE A 7 -22.43 -39.22 7.27
N ILE A 8 -21.33 -39.79 6.76
CA ILE A 8 -20.16 -38.98 6.33
C ILE A 8 -20.44 -38.29 4.98
N LEU A 9 -21.27 -38.86 4.12
CA LEU A 9 -21.64 -38.27 2.84
C LEU A 9 -22.68 -37.13 2.98
N CYS A 10 -23.50 -37.13 4.03
CA CYS A 10 -24.46 -36.07 4.29
C CYS A 10 -23.84 -34.84 4.97
N LEU A 11 -22.73 -34.98 5.70
CA LEU A 11 -22.02 -33.81 6.29
C LEU A 11 -21.19 -33.02 5.27
N ALA A 12 -20.71 -33.67 4.20
CA ALA A 12 -20.00 -32.98 3.12
C ALA A 12 -20.95 -32.22 2.17
N LEU A 13 -22.22 -32.53 2.14
CA LEU A 13 -23.25 -31.84 1.35
C LEU A 13 -23.96 -30.71 2.10
N ALA A 14 -23.86 -30.64 3.43
CA ALA A 14 -24.55 -29.64 4.23
C ALA A 14 -23.83 -28.26 4.30
N VAL A 15 -22.56 -28.18 3.88
CA VAL A 15 -21.82 -26.90 3.79
C VAL A 15 -22.01 -26.20 2.44
N SER A 16 -22.50 -26.90 1.42
CA SER A 16 -22.73 -26.36 0.07
C SER A 16 -24.13 -25.79 -0.21
N ALA A 17 -25.07 -25.88 0.72
CA ALA A 17 -26.48 -25.60 0.46
C ALA A 17 -26.99 -24.21 0.87
N SER A 18 -26.14 -23.28 1.37
CA SER A 18 -26.61 -21.95 1.77
C SER A 18 -26.09 -20.76 0.93
N LEU A 19 -25.39 -21.02 -0.18
CA LEU A 19 -24.89 -20.00 -1.12
C LEU A 19 -25.36 -20.29 -2.55
N ALA A 20 -26.67 -20.29 -2.78
CA ALA A 20 -27.22 -20.45 -4.13
C ALA A 20 -26.56 -19.40 -5.06
N GLY A 21 -25.64 -19.85 -5.94
CA GLY A 21 -24.98 -19.03 -6.95
C GLY A 21 -23.65 -18.39 -6.59
N SER A 22 -23.01 -18.72 -5.47
CA SER A 22 -21.66 -18.23 -5.11
C SER A 22 -20.73 -19.38 -4.69
N VAL A 23 -19.43 -19.21 -4.95
CA VAL A 23 -18.39 -20.17 -4.55
C VAL A 23 -17.30 -19.46 -3.76
N ASP A 24 -16.69 -20.15 -2.78
CA ASP A 24 -15.45 -19.74 -2.15
C ASP A 24 -14.33 -19.86 -3.18
N ILE A 25 -13.67 -18.74 -3.46
CA ILE A 25 -12.76 -18.64 -4.60
C ILE A 25 -11.45 -19.41 -4.39
N GLU A 26 -10.97 -19.50 -3.15
CA GLU A 26 -9.76 -20.27 -2.83
C GLU A 26 -10.01 -21.77 -3.03
N THR A 27 -11.11 -22.28 -2.51
CA THR A 27 -11.52 -23.68 -2.71
C THR A 27 -11.76 -24.00 -4.19
N PHE A 28 -12.43 -23.08 -4.90
CA PHE A 28 -12.68 -23.23 -6.33
C PHE A 28 -11.39 -23.24 -7.15
N ALA A 29 -10.45 -22.35 -6.85
CA ALA A 29 -9.14 -22.28 -7.51
C ALA A 29 -8.38 -23.60 -7.36
N LYS A 30 -8.29 -24.10 -6.13
CA LYS A 30 -7.63 -25.38 -5.82
C LYS A 30 -8.25 -26.56 -6.57
N GLN A 31 -9.58 -26.63 -6.66
CA GLN A 31 -10.31 -27.68 -7.38
C GLN A 31 -10.08 -27.63 -8.90
N ASN A 32 -9.74 -26.46 -9.45
CA ASN A 32 -9.53 -26.25 -10.88
C ASN A 32 -8.06 -26.09 -11.28
N GLY A 33 -7.11 -26.44 -10.38
CA GLY A 33 -5.68 -26.37 -10.66
C GLY A 33 -5.16 -24.95 -10.90
N SER A 34 -5.75 -23.99 -10.20
CA SER A 34 -5.33 -22.57 -10.21
C SER A 34 -4.68 -22.22 -8.89
N GLU A 35 -3.71 -21.32 -8.93
CA GLU A 35 -3.13 -20.72 -7.73
C GLU A 35 -3.93 -19.48 -7.32
N PHE A 36 -4.24 -19.38 -6.04
CA PHE A 36 -4.96 -18.25 -5.45
C PHE A 36 -4.02 -17.46 -4.55
N HIS A 37 -3.96 -16.13 -4.75
CA HIS A 37 -3.20 -15.23 -3.90
C HIS A 37 -4.12 -14.10 -3.41
N TRP A 38 -4.30 -14.00 -2.11
CA TRP A 38 -5.06 -12.94 -1.46
C TRP A 38 -4.15 -11.83 -0.94
N PHE A 39 -4.51 -10.59 -1.22
CA PHE A 39 -3.82 -9.38 -0.75
C PHE A 39 -4.78 -8.61 0.18
N PRO A 40 -4.75 -8.91 1.49
CA PRO A 40 -5.77 -8.42 2.43
C PRO A 40 -5.80 -6.91 2.57
N VAL A 41 -4.65 -6.24 2.51
CA VAL A 41 -4.55 -4.79 2.60
C VAL A 41 -5.16 -4.09 1.39
N GLN A 42 -4.99 -4.67 0.22
CA GLN A 42 -5.56 -4.15 -1.04
C GLN A 42 -7.02 -4.55 -1.24
N LYS A 43 -7.50 -5.53 -0.47
CA LYS A 43 -8.76 -6.22 -0.72
C LYS A 43 -8.85 -6.75 -2.17
N THR A 44 -7.71 -7.21 -2.72
CA THR A 44 -7.60 -7.77 -4.06
C THR A 44 -7.11 -9.20 -4.01
N PHE A 45 -7.40 -9.96 -5.05
CA PHE A 45 -6.84 -11.30 -5.19
C PHE A 45 -6.53 -11.61 -6.65
N THR A 46 -5.63 -12.57 -6.84
CA THR A 46 -5.28 -13.06 -8.15
C THR A 46 -5.55 -14.56 -8.25
N LEU A 47 -5.96 -14.99 -9.44
CA LEU A 47 -5.99 -16.38 -9.84
C LEU A 47 -5.00 -16.59 -10.97
N LEU A 48 -4.00 -17.43 -10.72
CA LEU A 48 -3.11 -17.91 -11.76
C LEU A 48 -3.69 -19.22 -12.31
N HIS A 49 -4.12 -19.22 -13.56
CA HIS A 49 -4.58 -20.43 -14.25
C HIS A 49 -3.78 -20.63 -15.53
N LYS A 50 -2.94 -21.67 -15.57
CA LYS A 50 -1.98 -21.90 -16.68
C LYS A 50 -1.06 -20.69 -16.88
N ALA A 51 -1.13 -20.00 -18.04
CA ALA A 51 -0.32 -18.84 -18.37
C ALA A 51 -1.06 -17.50 -18.16
N ASP A 52 -2.31 -17.51 -17.71
CA ASP A 52 -3.13 -16.32 -17.53
C ASP A 52 -3.26 -15.95 -16.05
N THR A 53 -3.10 -14.64 -15.77
CA THR A 53 -3.35 -14.05 -14.45
C THR A 53 -4.63 -13.24 -14.50
N LEU A 54 -5.59 -13.62 -13.66
CA LEU A 54 -6.83 -12.89 -13.44
C LEU A 54 -6.72 -12.12 -12.13
N LYS A 55 -6.99 -10.81 -12.16
CA LYS A 55 -6.94 -9.93 -10.99
C LYS A 55 -8.35 -9.45 -10.65
N PHE A 56 -8.66 -9.40 -9.36
CA PHE A 56 -9.96 -9.03 -8.83
C PHE A 56 -9.80 -8.06 -7.66
N ALA A 57 -10.85 -7.29 -7.41
CA ALA A 57 -10.98 -6.51 -6.17
C ALA A 57 -12.33 -6.80 -5.51
N VAL A 58 -12.32 -6.94 -4.19
CA VAL A 58 -13.56 -7.08 -3.41
C VAL A 58 -14.38 -5.81 -3.54
N GLY A 59 -15.68 -5.94 -3.78
CA GLY A 59 -16.58 -4.81 -3.99
C GLY A 59 -16.59 -4.24 -5.42
N ILE A 60 -15.76 -4.75 -6.33
CA ILE A 60 -15.68 -4.27 -7.72
C ILE A 60 -16.19 -5.34 -8.68
N PRO A 61 -17.25 -5.08 -9.50
CA PRO A 61 -17.87 -6.05 -10.38
C PRO A 61 -17.09 -6.23 -11.70
N TYR A 62 -15.77 -6.23 -11.64
CA TYR A 62 -14.88 -6.43 -12.78
C TYR A 62 -13.68 -7.26 -12.37
N ALA A 63 -13.22 -8.12 -13.29
CA ALA A 63 -11.92 -8.76 -13.24
C ALA A 63 -11.05 -8.22 -14.38
N SER A 64 -9.74 -8.23 -14.22
CA SER A 64 -8.81 -7.93 -15.31
C SER A 64 -7.95 -9.15 -15.62
N SER A 65 -7.77 -9.44 -16.90
CA SER A 65 -6.75 -10.36 -17.40
C SER A 65 -5.57 -9.58 -17.96
N ASN A 66 -4.53 -10.29 -18.41
CA ASN A 66 -3.38 -9.65 -19.09
C ASN A 66 -3.79 -8.90 -20.39
N LYS A 67 -5.01 -9.08 -20.89
CA LYS A 67 -5.48 -8.59 -22.20
C LYS A 67 -6.70 -7.69 -22.13
N GLU A 68 -7.58 -7.90 -21.17
CA GLU A 68 -8.90 -7.24 -21.16
C GLU A 68 -9.48 -7.10 -19.76
N THR A 69 -10.45 -6.22 -19.63
CA THR A 69 -11.31 -6.11 -18.44
C THR A 69 -12.59 -6.90 -18.66
N ILE A 70 -12.95 -7.75 -17.72
CA ILE A 70 -14.06 -8.70 -17.80
C ILE A 70 -15.12 -8.30 -16.76
N ALA A 71 -16.33 -7.96 -17.20
CA ALA A 71 -17.43 -7.66 -16.29
C ALA A 71 -17.88 -8.92 -15.56
N LEU A 72 -18.16 -8.77 -14.27
CA LEU A 72 -18.72 -9.82 -13.42
C LEU A 72 -20.20 -9.56 -13.20
N THR A 73 -20.96 -10.62 -12.97
CA THR A 73 -22.38 -10.56 -12.63
C THR A 73 -22.61 -9.86 -11.28
N ARG A 74 -21.70 -10.12 -10.34
CA ARG A 74 -21.64 -9.45 -9.03
C ARG A 74 -20.21 -9.23 -8.60
N ALA A 75 -20.00 -8.18 -7.79
CA ALA A 75 -18.70 -7.93 -7.17
C ALA A 75 -18.33 -9.08 -6.23
N PRO A 76 -17.03 -9.47 -6.15
CA PRO A 76 -16.55 -10.36 -5.09
C PRO A 76 -16.82 -9.77 -3.70
N GLU A 77 -17.18 -10.61 -2.73
CA GLU A 77 -17.48 -10.19 -1.35
C GLU A 77 -16.69 -11.03 -0.35
N ILE A 78 -16.50 -10.51 0.86
CA ILE A 78 -16.01 -11.29 2.00
C ILE A 78 -17.20 -11.70 2.85
N LYS A 79 -17.41 -13.02 3.00
CA LYS A 79 -18.46 -13.64 3.85
C LYS A 79 -17.82 -14.64 4.79
N ASP A 80 -18.03 -14.48 6.08
CA ASP A 80 -17.51 -15.38 7.13
C ASP A 80 -16.00 -15.63 7.02
N GLY A 81 -15.24 -14.60 6.61
CA GLY A 81 -13.79 -14.67 6.42
C GLY A 81 -13.34 -15.28 5.08
N HIS A 82 -14.26 -15.72 4.23
CA HIS A 82 -14.01 -16.29 2.91
C HIS A 82 -14.32 -15.27 1.80
N ILE A 83 -13.54 -15.32 0.72
CA ILE A 83 -13.81 -14.52 -0.47
C ILE A 83 -14.71 -15.31 -1.39
N VAL A 84 -15.90 -14.79 -1.64
CA VAL A 84 -16.91 -15.44 -2.50
C VAL A 84 -17.12 -14.66 -3.80
N ILE A 85 -17.29 -15.42 -4.87
CA ILE A 85 -17.59 -14.91 -6.22
C ILE A 85 -18.78 -15.66 -6.78
N ASP A 86 -19.48 -15.08 -7.75
CA ASP A 86 -20.53 -15.78 -8.49
C ASP A 86 -19.98 -17.03 -9.19
N SER A 87 -20.67 -18.17 -9.02
CA SER A 87 -20.19 -19.47 -9.51
C SER A 87 -20.14 -19.57 -11.04
N ALA A 88 -21.05 -18.88 -11.73
CA ALA A 88 -21.06 -18.82 -13.19
C ALA A 88 -19.89 -17.98 -13.69
N ASP A 89 -19.59 -16.85 -13.01
CA ASP A 89 -18.43 -16.02 -13.32
C ASP A 89 -17.12 -16.78 -13.09
N ALA A 90 -16.96 -17.45 -11.95
CA ALA A 90 -15.78 -18.26 -11.66
C ALA A 90 -15.53 -19.30 -12.76
N THR A 91 -16.58 -20.03 -13.16
CA THR A 91 -16.50 -21.06 -14.20
C THR A 91 -16.16 -20.45 -15.57
N ARG A 92 -16.80 -19.33 -15.92
CA ARG A 92 -16.58 -18.62 -17.19
C ARG A 92 -15.13 -18.15 -17.31
N LEU A 93 -14.60 -17.53 -16.26
CA LEU A 93 -13.25 -16.96 -16.23
C LEU A 93 -12.16 -18.02 -16.43
N ILE A 94 -12.27 -19.17 -15.77
CA ILE A 94 -11.29 -20.26 -15.94
C ILE A 94 -11.39 -20.87 -17.36
N LYS A 95 -12.59 -20.99 -17.94
CA LYS A 95 -12.76 -21.46 -19.32
C LYS A 95 -12.14 -20.47 -20.32
N THR A 96 -12.31 -19.17 -20.12
CA THR A 96 -11.72 -18.13 -20.99
C THR A 96 -10.19 -18.15 -20.92
N ALA A 97 -9.62 -18.26 -19.72
CA ALA A 97 -8.19 -18.41 -19.52
C ALA A 97 -7.62 -19.69 -20.18
N ALA A 98 -8.38 -20.79 -20.14
CA ALA A 98 -7.99 -22.05 -20.81
C ALA A 98 -8.01 -21.99 -22.35
N ALA A 99 -8.94 -21.23 -22.95
CA ALA A 99 -9.07 -21.07 -24.40
C ALA A 99 -7.94 -20.21 -25.00
N SER A 100 -7.43 -19.23 -24.24
CA SER A 100 -6.34 -18.35 -24.68
C SER A 100 -5.00 -19.07 -24.86
N SER A 101 -4.76 -20.16 -24.14
CA SER A 101 -3.52 -20.95 -24.25
C SER A 101 -3.43 -21.83 -25.52
N SER A 102 -4.55 -22.13 -26.17
CA SER A 102 -4.57 -22.93 -27.39
C SER A 102 -4.38 -22.11 -28.68
N ALA A 103 -4.51 -20.79 -28.63
CA ALA A 103 -4.42 -19.90 -29.81
C ALA A 103 -2.99 -19.38 -30.09
N ILE A 104 -2.03 -19.58 -29.21
CA ILE A 104 -0.64 -19.06 -29.36
C ILE A 104 0.26 -20.00 -30.18
N ALA A 105 -0.21 -21.22 -30.52
CA ALA A 105 0.58 -22.18 -31.30
C ALA A 105 0.55 -21.95 -32.82
N SER A 106 -0.17 -20.95 -33.33
CA SER A 106 -0.27 -20.72 -34.79
C SER A 106 -0.46 -19.23 -35.11
N SER A 107 0.61 -18.45 -35.07
CA SER A 107 0.82 -17.32 -35.98
C SER A 107 2.10 -16.52 -35.64
N SER A 108 3.20 -16.95 -36.25
CA SER A 108 4.36 -16.08 -36.48
C SER A 108 4.15 -15.40 -37.84
N SER A 109 3.86 -14.13 -37.87
CA SER A 109 4.06 -13.32 -39.06
C SER A 109 4.38 -11.87 -38.72
N THR A 110 5.50 -11.49 -39.21
CA THR A 110 6.20 -10.21 -39.32
C THR A 110 5.30 -9.03 -39.70
N ILE A 111 5.40 -7.90 -38.97
CA ILE A 111 5.03 -6.59 -39.51
C ILE A 111 6.17 -5.61 -39.26
N LYS A 112 6.65 -5.02 -40.41
CA LYS A 112 7.70 -4.00 -40.47
C LYS A 112 7.18 -2.64 -40.03
N SER A 113 8.08 -1.88 -39.43
CA SER A 113 7.97 -0.47 -39.07
C SER A 113 7.83 0.46 -40.25
N SER A 114 7.11 1.55 -40.13
CA SER A 114 7.40 2.78 -40.86
C SER A 114 7.09 4.03 -40.02
N ALA A 115 7.84 5.05 -40.29
CA ALA A 115 8.37 6.12 -39.48
C ALA A 115 7.50 7.41 -39.42
N THR A 116 7.87 8.23 -38.44
CA THR A 116 8.07 9.71 -38.47
C THR A 116 6.89 10.64 -38.26
N ALA A 117 6.84 11.27 -37.08
CA ALA A 117 6.44 12.69 -36.97
C ALA A 117 7.22 13.35 -35.81
N LYS A 118 7.95 14.42 -36.12
CA LYS A 118 8.67 15.29 -35.17
C LYS A 118 7.67 16.22 -34.49
N SER A 119 7.73 16.31 -33.16
CA SER A 119 7.21 17.43 -32.39
C SER A 119 8.19 17.75 -31.27
N SER A 120 8.60 19.02 -31.26
CA SER A 120 9.49 19.59 -30.25
C SER A 120 8.74 19.76 -28.92
N ALA A 121 9.24 19.13 -27.86
CA ALA A 121 8.76 19.33 -26.50
C ALA A 121 9.92 19.48 -25.53
N ALA A 122 9.71 20.35 -24.56
CA ALA A 122 10.65 20.71 -23.51
C ALA A 122 11.16 19.50 -22.76
N THR A 123 12.45 19.53 -22.43
CA THR A 123 13.21 18.49 -21.74
C THR A 123 12.67 18.26 -20.32
N VAL A 124 11.91 17.19 -20.17
CA VAL A 124 11.69 16.52 -18.89
C VAL A 124 12.89 15.60 -18.66
N PRO A 125 13.48 15.52 -17.46
CA PRO A 125 14.57 14.58 -17.17
C PRO A 125 14.14 13.16 -17.54
N ALA A 126 14.98 12.46 -18.30
CA ALA A 126 14.72 11.12 -18.79
C ALA A 126 14.47 10.16 -17.62
N ALA A 127 13.34 9.46 -17.67
CA ALA A 127 13.10 8.30 -16.82
C ALA A 127 14.20 7.26 -17.06
N PRO A 128 14.69 6.55 -16.02
CA PRO A 128 15.70 5.52 -16.18
C PRO A 128 15.20 4.44 -17.14
N LYS A 129 16.12 3.97 -17.97
CA LYS A 129 15.85 3.05 -19.07
C LYS A 129 15.35 1.70 -18.53
N ASN A 130 14.17 1.29 -19.00
CA ASN A 130 13.70 -0.10 -19.13
C ASN A 130 13.65 -1.02 -17.90
N GLU A 131 13.37 -0.55 -16.69
CA GLU A 131 12.86 -1.43 -15.65
C GLU A 131 11.34 -1.21 -15.50
N THR A 132 10.57 -2.29 -15.49
CA THR A 132 9.13 -2.25 -15.27
C THR A 132 8.90 -1.71 -13.86
N ALA A 133 8.09 -0.68 -13.75
CA ALA A 133 7.78 -0.09 -12.45
C ALA A 133 7.29 -1.15 -11.46
N GLY A 134 7.84 -1.13 -10.24
CA GLY A 134 7.57 -2.14 -9.23
C GLY A 134 8.52 -3.34 -9.20
N THR A 135 9.49 -3.41 -10.11
CA THR A 135 10.51 -4.47 -10.14
C THR A 135 11.94 -3.95 -9.98
N ARG A 136 12.11 -2.68 -9.65
CA ARG A 136 13.43 -2.12 -9.35
C ARG A 136 13.93 -2.66 -8.00
N GLU A 137 15.22 -3.00 -7.92
CA GLU A 137 15.83 -3.42 -6.66
C GLU A 137 15.76 -2.30 -5.61
N VAL A 138 15.41 -2.65 -4.37
CA VAL A 138 15.27 -1.68 -3.28
C VAL A 138 16.66 -1.39 -2.69
N ARG A 139 17.20 -0.21 -2.98
CA ARG A 139 18.54 0.23 -2.54
C ARG A 139 18.52 1.57 -1.81
N THR A 140 17.76 2.54 -2.30
CA THR A 140 17.69 3.90 -1.76
C THR A 140 16.40 4.10 -1.00
N ILE A 141 16.51 4.31 0.31
CA ILE A 141 15.37 4.59 1.19
C ILE A 141 15.35 6.08 1.51
N VAL A 142 14.20 6.71 1.31
CA VAL A 142 13.99 8.11 1.69
C VAL A 142 13.11 8.17 2.93
N ILE A 143 13.66 8.69 4.01
CA ILE A 143 12.95 8.97 5.26
C ILE A 143 12.54 10.43 5.24
N ASP A 144 11.26 10.69 5.47
CA ASP A 144 10.71 12.03 5.59
C ASP A 144 10.18 12.24 7.01
N PRO A 145 10.97 12.81 7.93
CA PRO A 145 10.43 13.25 9.21
C PRO A 145 9.46 14.39 8.98
N GLY A 146 8.16 14.19 9.24
CA GLY A 146 7.11 15.19 9.03
C GLY A 146 7.40 16.51 9.76
N HIS A 147 6.75 17.59 9.31
CA HIS A 147 6.84 18.92 9.94
C HIS A 147 8.26 19.50 10.00
N GLY A 148 8.54 20.38 10.96
CA GLY A 148 9.87 20.96 11.21
C GLY A 148 9.90 22.48 11.17
N GLY A 149 10.89 23.08 11.86
CA GLY A 149 11.04 24.51 11.98
C GLY A 149 9.81 25.19 12.60
N LYS A 150 9.17 26.07 11.84
CA LYS A 150 7.95 26.81 12.25
C LYS A 150 6.72 25.92 12.37
N ASP A 151 6.71 24.76 11.75
CA ASP A 151 5.64 23.77 11.82
C ASP A 151 5.98 22.74 12.90
N THR A 152 5.25 22.79 14.01
CA THR A 152 5.46 21.89 15.15
C THR A 152 4.83 20.51 14.94
N GLY A 153 3.92 20.37 13.97
CA GLY A 153 3.00 19.25 13.91
C GLY A 153 2.04 19.22 15.09
N ALA A 154 1.47 18.09 15.36
CA ALA A 154 0.61 17.88 16.51
C ALA A 154 1.39 18.06 17.81
N GLN A 155 0.70 18.56 18.85
CA GLN A 155 1.28 18.82 20.16
C GLN A 155 0.73 17.83 21.18
N GLY A 156 1.62 17.11 21.82
CA GLY A 156 1.34 16.28 22.97
C GLY A 156 1.34 17.09 24.27
N LYS A 157 1.31 16.39 25.38
CA LYS A 157 1.43 17.03 26.70
C LYS A 157 2.85 17.51 27.00
N LYS A 158 3.87 16.85 26.46
CA LYS A 158 5.28 17.07 26.78
C LYS A 158 6.18 17.23 25.55
N SER A 159 5.64 17.05 24.36
CA SER A 159 6.43 16.97 23.13
C SER A 159 5.69 17.57 21.93
N ASN A 160 6.47 17.90 20.89
CA ASN A 160 5.94 18.20 19.57
C ASN A 160 6.24 17.03 18.63
N GLU A 161 5.35 16.79 17.69
CA GLU A 161 5.49 15.74 16.69
C GLU A 161 6.81 15.86 15.92
N LYS A 162 7.16 17.07 15.45
CA LYS A 162 8.40 17.32 14.69
C LYS A 162 9.67 16.79 15.35
N ASP A 163 9.72 16.81 16.70
CA ASP A 163 10.89 16.40 17.48
C ASP A 163 10.96 14.88 17.59
N ILE A 164 9.82 14.24 17.83
CA ILE A 164 9.69 12.77 17.92
C ILE A 164 10.08 12.13 16.60
N VAL A 165 9.47 12.57 15.49
CA VAL A 165 9.69 11.95 14.17
C VAL A 165 11.10 12.19 13.66
N LEU A 166 11.72 13.34 14.00
CA LEU A 166 13.12 13.59 13.69
C LEU A 166 14.06 12.65 14.46
N ALA A 167 13.80 12.44 15.74
CA ALA A 167 14.60 11.53 16.57
C ALA A 167 14.52 10.09 16.07
N ILE A 168 13.31 9.61 15.80
CA ILE A 168 13.08 8.27 15.24
C ILE A 168 13.70 8.14 13.85
N GLY A 169 13.50 9.13 12.96
CA GLY A 169 14.07 9.12 11.61
C GLY A 169 15.60 9.04 11.61
N LYS A 170 16.28 9.70 12.54
CA LYS A 170 17.75 9.60 12.70
C LYS A 170 18.21 8.23 13.17
N LEU A 171 17.45 7.58 14.04
CA LEU A 171 17.74 6.21 14.48
C LEU A 171 17.48 5.22 13.34
N LEU A 172 16.34 5.35 12.65
CA LEU A 172 16.00 4.53 11.49
C LEU A 172 17.06 4.63 10.39
N LYS A 173 17.56 5.85 10.11
CA LYS A 173 18.66 6.02 9.16
C LYS A 173 19.85 5.16 9.53
N LYS A 174 20.27 5.18 10.80
CA LYS A 174 21.41 4.41 11.28
C LYS A 174 21.19 2.89 11.16
N GLU A 175 19.99 2.40 11.49
CA GLU A 175 19.67 0.98 11.37
C GLU A 175 19.70 0.53 9.90
N LEU A 176 19.06 1.29 9.00
CA LEU A 176 19.06 0.97 7.57
C LEU A 176 20.47 1.05 6.93
N GLU A 177 21.30 2.01 7.34
CA GLU A 177 22.68 2.10 6.85
C GLU A 177 23.53 0.92 7.30
N LYS A 178 23.32 0.34 8.49
CA LYS A 178 23.96 -0.92 8.94
C LYS A 178 23.57 -2.10 8.06
N GLU A 179 22.36 -2.12 7.53
CA GLU A 179 21.85 -3.14 6.62
C GLU A 179 22.25 -2.91 5.15
N GLY A 180 23.05 -1.86 4.90
CA GLY A 180 23.64 -1.59 3.56
C GLY A 180 22.74 -0.76 2.64
N PHE A 181 21.66 -0.14 3.14
CA PHE A 181 20.84 0.77 2.33
C PHE A 181 21.52 2.13 2.16
N ASN A 182 21.31 2.74 0.98
CA ASN A 182 21.58 4.17 0.79
C ASN A 182 20.41 4.97 1.37
N VAL A 183 20.64 5.70 2.45
CA VAL A 183 19.56 6.40 3.15
C VAL A 183 19.65 7.90 2.98
N LYS A 184 18.56 8.51 2.53
CA LYS A 184 18.37 9.95 2.43
C LYS A 184 17.30 10.39 3.43
N MET A 185 17.45 11.59 3.97
CA MET A 185 16.44 12.21 4.81
C MET A 185 16.03 13.55 4.20
N THR A 186 14.73 13.83 4.13
CA THR A 186 14.26 15.15 3.66
C THR A 186 14.75 16.27 4.57
N ARG A 187 14.80 16.02 5.88
CA ARG A 187 15.46 16.86 6.88
C ARG A 187 16.19 16.03 7.93
N ASP A 188 17.35 16.47 8.35
CA ASP A 188 18.15 15.90 9.43
C ASP A 188 18.28 16.83 10.65
N LYS A 189 17.62 17.98 10.60
CA LYS A 189 17.57 19.01 11.64
C LYS A 189 16.18 19.64 11.69
N ASP A 190 15.97 20.54 12.67
CA ASP A 190 14.70 21.23 12.85
C ASP A 190 14.55 22.40 11.85
N VAL A 191 14.17 22.05 10.61
CA VAL A 191 13.89 22.99 9.51
C VAL A 191 12.56 22.67 8.87
N PHE A 192 11.85 23.70 8.40
CA PHE A 192 10.62 23.56 7.64
C PHE A 192 10.92 23.20 6.17
N ILE A 193 10.19 22.23 5.63
CA ILE A 193 10.21 21.85 4.21
C ILE A 193 8.77 21.76 3.74
N GLU A 194 8.45 22.42 2.63
CA GLU A 194 7.13 22.38 2.00
C GLU A 194 6.74 20.93 1.62
N LEU A 195 5.45 20.60 1.70
CA LEU A 195 4.95 19.23 1.43
C LEU A 195 5.35 18.75 0.03
N GLY A 196 5.13 19.58 -1.00
CA GLY A 196 5.50 19.24 -2.37
C GLY A 196 7.00 19.06 -2.59
N GLN A 197 7.83 19.74 -1.80
CA GLN A 197 9.29 19.64 -1.90
C GLN A 197 9.80 18.30 -1.37
N ARG A 198 9.15 17.68 -0.39
CA ARG A 198 9.56 16.40 0.23
C ARG A 198 9.58 15.26 -0.80
N ALA A 199 8.47 15.08 -1.53
CA ALA A 199 8.40 14.10 -2.62
C ALA A 199 9.37 14.44 -3.78
N ASN A 200 9.55 15.73 -4.10
CA ASN A 200 10.50 16.15 -5.13
C ASN A 200 11.95 15.78 -4.76
N LEU A 201 12.35 15.95 -3.50
CA LEU A 201 13.66 15.53 -3.01
C LEU A 201 13.82 14.01 -3.14
N ALA A 202 12.80 13.23 -2.79
CA ALA A 202 12.83 11.80 -2.93
C ALA A 202 13.02 11.35 -4.40
N ASN A 203 12.33 12.03 -5.33
CA ASN A 203 12.47 11.80 -6.76
C ASN A 203 13.88 12.16 -7.27
N GLN A 204 14.45 13.30 -6.83
CA GLN A 204 15.81 13.73 -7.20
C GLN A 204 16.89 12.76 -6.71
N TRP A 205 16.66 12.07 -5.61
CA TRP A 205 17.58 11.08 -5.05
C TRP A 205 17.37 9.66 -5.60
N ASP A 206 16.50 9.50 -6.61
CA ASP A 206 16.14 8.19 -7.16
C ASP A 206 15.70 7.19 -6.07
N GLY A 207 14.87 7.63 -5.13
CA GLY A 207 14.36 6.81 -4.05
C GLY A 207 13.62 5.56 -4.55
N ASP A 208 13.82 4.44 -3.87
CA ASP A 208 13.13 3.18 -4.13
C ASP A 208 11.96 2.97 -3.21
N LEU A 209 11.97 3.65 -2.05
CA LEU A 209 10.90 3.66 -1.06
C LEU A 209 10.92 5.00 -0.32
N PHE A 210 9.74 5.61 -0.17
CA PHE A 210 9.53 6.85 0.58
C PHE A 210 8.68 6.57 1.82
N ILE A 211 9.20 6.91 3.01
CA ILE A 211 8.55 6.70 4.30
C ILE A 211 8.42 8.06 5.01
N SER A 212 7.21 8.61 5.03
CA SER A 212 6.90 9.82 5.80
C SER A 212 6.47 9.43 7.21
N LEU A 213 7.15 9.97 8.22
CA LEU A 213 6.94 9.66 9.64
C LEU A 213 6.14 10.76 10.30
N HIS A 214 5.04 10.40 10.96
CA HIS A 214 4.09 11.27 11.65
C HIS A 214 3.66 10.70 13.00
N CYS A 215 3.00 11.55 13.80
CA CYS A 215 2.33 11.15 15.04
C CYS A 215 0.87 11.59 14.98
N ASN A 216 -0.05 10.65 15.05
CA ASN A 216 -1.48 10.94 15.04
C ASN A 216 -1.91 11.73 16.28
N ALA A 217 -3.00 12.48 16.15
CA ALA A 217 -3.60 13.21 17.24
C ALA A 217 -5.11 13.32 17.06
N ILE A 218 -5.82 13.39 18.18
CA ILE A 218 -7.24 13.74 18.19
C ILE A 218 -7.50 14.95 19.10
N ASP A 219 -8.43 15.78 18.69
CA ASP A 219 -9.03 16.80 19.56
C ASP A 219 -10.29 16.22 20.20
N ALA A 220 -10.18 15.80 21.45
CA ALA A 220 -11.24 15.11 22.19
C ALA A 220 -11.05 15.29 23.69
N THR A 221 -12.04 14.82 24.47
CA THR A 221 -11.95 14.78 25.94
C THR A 221 -10.77 13.94 26.41
N ALA A 222 -10.31 14.16 27.64
CA ALA A 222 -9.21 13.43 28.23
C ALA A 222 -9.49 11.90 28.29
N GLU A 223 -10.74 11.52 28.57
CA GLU A 223 -11.20 10.12 28.59
C GLU A 223 -11.10 9.49 27.22
N ARG A 224 -11.51 10.20 26.16
CA ARG A 224 -11.43 9.71 24.78
C ARG A 224 -9.98 9.58 24.32
N LYS A 225 -9.12 10.55 24.65
CA LYS A 225 -7.67 10.49 24.36
C LYS A 225 -6.98 9.29 25.01
N LYS A 226 -7.40 8.84 26.20
CA LYS A 226 -6.89 7.63 26.84
C LYS A 226 -7.26 6.35 26.07
N GLN A 227 -8.41 6.33 25.45
CA GLN A 227 -8.91 5.14 24.72
C GLN A 227 -8.32 5.00 23.33
N ILE A 228 -8.07 6.13 22.63
CA ILE A 228 -7.57 6.13 21.27
C ILE A 228 -6.03 6.18 21.29
N LYS A 229 -5.43 5.12 20.77
CA LYS A 229 -3.99 4.93 20.70
C LYS A 229 -3.64 3.90 19.63
N GLY A 230 -2.37 3.82 19.28
CA GLY A 230 -1.87 2.83 18.35
C GLY A 230 -1.35 3.43 17.04
N TYR A 231 -0.70 2.59 16.24
CA TYR A 231 -0.13 2.99 14.97
C TYR A 231 -1.08 2.74 13.80
N HIS A 232 -0.85 3.49 12.70
CA HIS A 232 -1.59 3.35 11.45
C HIS A 232 -0.67 3.64 10.25
N VAL A 233 -0.80 2.91 9.15
CA VAL A 233 -0.06 3.15 7.91
C VAL A 233 -1.02 3.65 6.84
N TYR A 234 -0.67 4.73 6.18
CA TYR A 234 -1.47 5.32 5.10
C TYR A 234 -0.78 5.18 3.76
N VAL A 235 -1.57 4.79 2.76
CA VAL A 235 -1.18 4.79 1.35
C VAL A 235 -1.95 5.85 0.58
N LEU A 236 -1.40 6.31 -0.53
CA LEU A 236 -2.09 7.27 -1.38
C LEU A 236 -3.17 6.57 -2.19
N ARG A 237 -4.42 6.74 -1.79
CA ARG A 237 -5.64 6.27 -2.47
C ARG A 237 -6.84 7.11 -2.06
N ALA A 238 -7.96 6.94 -2.76
CA ALA A 238 -9.20 7.57 -2.34
C ALA A 238 -9.59 7.14 -0.90
N PRO A 239 -10.00 8.07 -0.02
CA PRO A 239 -10.35 7.77 1.35
C PRO A 239 -11.62 6.91 1.43
N GLU A 240 -11.62 5.93 2.35
CA GLU A 240 -12.77 5.05 2.58
C GLU A 240 -13.62 5.51 3.79
N SER A 241 -13.06 6.37 4.65
CA SER A 241 -13.72 6.85 5.87
C SER A 241 -13.60 8.36 6.06
N GLU A 242 -14.48 8.95 6.85
CA GLU A 242 -14.36 10.35 7.27
C GLU A 242 -13.15 10.57 8.19
N GLU A 243 -12.73 9.53 8.93
CA GLU A 243 -11.53 9.58 9.76
C GLU A 243 -10.27 9.73 8.89
N ASP A 244 -10.14 8.93 7.82
CA ASP A 244 -9.03 9.05 6.85
C ASP A 244 -8.97 10.45 6.23
N LYS A 245 -10.13 11.01 5.84
CA LYS A 245 -10.21 12.38 5.31
C LYS A 245 -9.77 13.41 6.34
N ALA A 246 -10.23 13.28 7.59
CA ALA A 246 -9.92 14.22 8.65
C ALA A 246 -8.40 14.24 8.95
N ILE A 247 -7.75 13.09 8.95
CA ILE A 247 -6.30 12.98 9.15
C ILE A 247 -5.56 13.63 7.98
N ALA A 248 -5.93 13.30 6.73
CA ALA A 248 -5.30 13.91 5.57
C ALA A 248 -5.49 15.44 5.51
N ARG A 249 -6.68 15.95 5.85
CA ARG A 249 -6.92 17.40 5.95
C ARG A 249 -6.00 18.05 6.97
N ARG A 250 -5.81 17.42 8.13
CA ARG A 250 -4.91 17.93 9.17
C ARG A 250 -3.49 18.04 8.65
N GLU A 251 -2.96 16.98 8.01
CA GLU A 251 -1.61 16.98 7.46
C GLU A 251 -1.46 17.93 6.28
N ASN A 252 -2.44 18.00 5.39
CA ASN A 252 -2.41 18.89 4.22
C ASN A 252 -2.58 20.39 4.57
N LYS A 253 -3.24 20.71 5.70
CA LYS A 253 -3.48 22.09 6.14
C LYS A 253 -2.19 22.89 6.29
N VAL A 254 -1.08 22.22 6.56
CA VAL A 254 0.26 22.84 6.64
C VAL A 254 0.58 23.61 5.36
N ALA A 255 0.27 23.07 4.19
CA ALA A 255 0.52 23.71 2.90
C ALA A 255 -0.25 25.04 2.76
N THR A 256 -1.54 25.06 3.12
CA THR A 256 -2.37 26.28 3.09
C THR A 256 -1.96 27.26 4.15
N LEU A 257 -1.65 26.81 5.37
CA LEU A 257 -1.24 27.65 6.50
C LEU A 257 0.06 28.41 6.23
N TYR A 258 0.97 27.79 5.51
CA TYR A 258 2.29 28.40 5.23
C TYR A 258 2.45 28.91 3.79
N GLY A 259 1.35 28.93 3.01
CA GLY A 259 1.28 29.60 1.71
C GLY A 259 2.03 28.87 0.60
N GLU A 260 2.07 27.55 0.63
CA GLU A 260 2.63 26.76 -0.48
C GLU A 260 1.84 26.98 -1.77
N LYS A 261 2.55 27.10 -2.89
CA LYS A 261 1.90 27.22 -4.20
C LYS A 261 1.10 25.95 -4.51
N ASN A 262 -0.15 26.14 -4.97
CA ASN A 262 -1.08 25.03 -5.27
C ASN A 262 -1.44 24.17 -4.04
N ALA A 263 -1.32 24.73 -2.84
CA ALA A 263 -1.75 24.08 -1.62
C ALA A 263 -3.21 23.66 -1.72
N LYS A 264 -3.50 22.41 -1.33
CA LYS A 264 -4.85 21.84 -1.28
C LYS A 264 -5.01 21.02 -0.03
N GLU A 265 -6.16 21.12 0.59
CA GLU A 265 -6.50 20.24 1.69
C GLU A 265 -7.08 18.92 1.18
N GLU A 266 -7.73 18.94 0.01
CA GLU A 266 -8.32 17.76 -0.64
C GLU A 266 -8.09 17.77 -2.15
N LEU A 267 -8.07 16.58 -2.74
CA LEU A 267 -8.04 16.38 -4.19
C LEU A 267 -9.46 16.32 -4.75
N SER A 268 -9.69 17.00 -5.87
CA SER A 268 -10.94 16.89 -6.62
C SER A 268 -11.05 15.51 -7.33
N PRO A 269 -12.24 15.05 -7.73
CA PRO A 269 -12.42 13.78 -8.42
C PRO A 269 -11.56 13.62 -9.67
N ILE A 270 -11.38 14.69 -10.46
CA ILE A 270 -10.53 14.64 -11.66
C ILE A 270 -9.04 14.53 -11.33
N GLU A 271 -8.62 15.12 -10.23
CA GLU A 271 -7.23 14.99 -9.76
C GLU A 271 -6.97 13.59 -9.23
N TRP A 272 -7.93 13.00 -8.53
CA TRP A 272 -7.87 11.60 -8.14
C TRP A 272 -7.72 10.67 -9.34
N PHE A 273 -8.55 10.84 -10.36
CA PHE A 273 -8.48 10.03 -11.58
C PHE A 273 -7.10 10.10 -12.25
N LYS A 274 -6.56 11.33 -12.42
CA LYS A 274 -5.21 11.53 -12.98
C LYS A 274 -4.11 10.93 -12.11
N LEU A 275 -4.26 11.03 -10.80
CA LEU A 275 -3.30 10.54 -9.83
C LEU A 275 -3.26 9.02 -9.80
N GLU A 276 -4.40 8.36 -9.77
CA GLU A 276 -4.51 6.89 -9.79
C GLU A 276 -3.86 6.28 -11.03
N ALA A 277 -4.14 6.84 -12.21
CA ALA A 277 -3.51 6.39 -13.46
C ALA A 277 -1.97 6.50 -13.44
N ARG A 278 -1.42 7.53 -12.76
CA ARG A 278 0.02 7.73 -12.61
C ARG A 278 0.65 6.78 -11.59
N LEU A 279 -0.05 6.51 -10.49
CA LEU A 279 0.47 5.79 -9.34
C LEU A 279 0.27 4.28 -9.41
N GLU A 280 -0.55 3.78 -10.34
CA GLU A 280 -0.88 2.35 -10.45
C GLU A 280 0.37 1.46 -10.37
N LYS A 281 1.44 1.88 -11.02
CA LYS A 281 2.72 1.16 -11.05
C LYS A 281 3.44 1.07 -9.69
N TYR A 282 3.18 2.00 -8.75
CA TYR A 282 3.82 2.01 -7.41
C TYR A 282 2.90 1.51 -6.32
N LYS A 283 1.60 1.52 -6.57
CA LYS A 283 0.56 1.21 -5.60
C LYS A 283 0.73 -0.19 -5.01
N GLN A 284 0.96 -1.19 -5.84
CA GLN A 284 1.16 -2.57 -5.38
C GLN A 284 2.35 -2.68 -4.41
N ASN A 285 3.46 -2.03 -4.71
CA ASN A 285 4.65 -2.06 -3.86
C ASN A 285 4.47 -1.25 -2.58
N SER A 286 3.70 -0.16 -2.61
CA SER A 286 3.32 0.56 -1.38
C SER A 286 2.51 -0.35 -0.45
N TYR A 287 1.59 -1.13 -0.97
CA TYR A 287 0.84 -2.10 -0.18
C TYR A 287 1.71 -3.27 0.33
N MET A 288 2.59 -3.79 -0.52
CA MET A 288 3.55 -4.84 -0.12
C MET A 288 4.41 -4.36 1.06
N PHE A 289 4.95 -3.14 0.98
CA PHE A 289 5.69 -2.55 2.09
C PHE A 289 4.80 -2.35 3.33
N THR A 290 3.56 -1.90 3.15
CA THR A 290 2.60 -1.74 4.25
C THR A 290 2.36 -3.05 4.98
N GLU A 291 2.21 -4.17 4.28
CA GLU A 291 2.05 -5.50 4.89
C GLU A 291 3.25 -5.89 5.74
N GLU A 292 4.47 -5.67 5.25
CA GLU A 292 5.68 -5.94 6.02
C GLU A 292 5.81 -5.00 7.24
N MET A 293 5.40 -3.73 7.10
CA MET A 293 5.33 -2.79 8.20
C MET A 293 4.38 -3.27 9.30
N LEU A 294 3.18 -3.71 8.94
CA LEU A 294 2.22 -4.25 9.91
C LEU A 294 2.78 -5.45 10.66
N LYS A 295 3.38 -6.42 9.95
CA LYS A 295 4.00 -7.61 10.55
C LYS A 295 5.10 -7.24 11.55
N ALA A 296 5.97 -6.30 11.18
CA ALA A 296 7.06 -5.86 12.04
C ALA A 296 6.57 -5.09 13.27
N MET A 297 5.57 -4.21 13.10
CA MET A 297 5.04 -3.38 14.17
C MET A 297 4.16 -4.12 15.15
N ASP A 298 3.43 -5.16 14.76
CA ASP A 298 2.49 -5.90 15.63
C ASP A 298 3.16 -6.52 16.87
N GLY A 299 4.46 -6.86 16.81
CA GLY A 299 5.24 -7.31 17.95
C GLY A 299 5.60 -6.19 18.95
N GLY A 300 5.35 -4.91 18.64
CA GLY A 300 5.77 -3.75 19.40
C GLY A 300 4.88 -3.39 20.58
N LYS A 301 5.31 -2.38 21.33
CA LYS A 301 4.57 -1.80 22.46
C LYS A 301 3.33 -1.02 21.96
N ILE A 302 3.49 -0.19 20.94
CA ILE A 302 2.38 0.51 20.30
C ILE A 302 1.62 -0.50 19.44
N LYS A 303 0.33 -0.65 19.69
CA LYS A 303 -0.50 -1.65 19.02
C LYS A 303 -1.11 -1.07 17.74
N ARG A 304 -1.53 -1.95 16.86
CA ARG A 304 -2.27 -1.56 15.66
C ARG A 304 -3.60 -0.93 16.04
N GLN A 305 -3.90 0.25 15.48
CA GLN A 305 -5.25 0.80 15.51
C GLN A 305 -6.18 -0.03 14.61
N ALA A 306 -7.48 0.02 14.84
CA ALA A 306 -8.46 -0.76 14.06
C ALA A 306 -8.18 -0.66 12.55
N GLY A 307 -8.04 -1.82 11.88
CA GLY A 307 -7.68 -1.92 10.47
C GLY A 307 -6.18 -1.75 10.17
N GLY A 308 -5.48 -0.84 10.84
CA GLY A 308 -4.04 -0.59 10.69
C GLY A 308 -3.60 0.02 9.37
N VAL A 309 -4.47 0.08 8.36
CA VAL A 309 -4.20 0.63 7.03
C VAL A 309 -5.33 1.52 6.58
N GLY A 310 -5.01 2.75 6.27
CA GLY A 310 -5.91 3.73 5.70
C GLY A 310 -5.45 4.22 4.32
N GLY A 311 -6.24 5.10 3.73
CA GLY A 311 -5.88 5.76 2.50
C GLY A 311 -6.54 7.11 2.39
N ALA A 312 -5.77 8.10 1.96
CA ALA A 312 -6.28 9.43 1.68
C ALA A 312 -5.33 10.23 0.78
N GLY A 313 -5.76 11.43 0.40
CA GLY A 313 -5.02 12.35 -0.45
C GLY A 313 -3.92 13.12 0.28
N PHE A 314 -2.97 12.43 0.88
CA PHE A 314 -1.83 13.07 1.55
C PHE A 314 -0.93 13.78 0.54
N MET A 315 -0.88 15.10 0.59
CA MET A 315 -0.12 15.93 -0.37
C MET A 315 1.36 15.59 -0.38
N VAL A 316 1.92 15.17 0.75
CA VAL A 316 3.32 14.72 0.87
C VAL A 316 3.62 13.50 0.00
N LEU A 317 2.60 12.65 -0.27
CA LEU A 317 2.75 11.45 -1.09
C LEU A 317 2.40 11.68 -2.58
N VAL A 318 1.61 12.74 -2.90
CA VAL A 318 1.07 12.99 -4.25
C VAL A 318 2.15 13.10 -5.32
N GLY A 319 3.32 13.64 -4.97
CA GLY A 319 4.43 13.85 -5.90
C GLY A 319 5.39 12.67 -6.05
N ALA A 320 5.33 11.66 -5.19
CA ALA A 320 6.29 10.57 -5.16
C ALA A 320 6.23 9.69 -6.43
N LEU A 321 7.38 9.41 -7.03
CA LEU A 321 7.54 8.55 -8.20
C LEU A 321 8.16 7.19 -7.81
N MET A 322 7.91 6.75 -6.58
CA MET A 322 8.28 5.46 -6.01
C MET A 322 7.18 4.97 -5.07
N PRO A 323 7.22 3.71 -4.59
CA PRO A 323 6.39 3.26 -3.47
C PRO A 323 6.51 4.21 -2.29
N ALA A 324 5.38 4.62 -1.73
CA ALA A 324 5.33 5.67 -0.70
C ALA A 324 4.24 5.39 0.33
N VAL A 325 4.56 5.63 1.60
CA VAL A 325 3.62 5.52 2.73
C VAL A 325 3.79 6.70 3.69
N LEU A 326 2.70 7.04 4.39
CA LEU A 326 2.74 7.88 5.58
C LEU A 326 2.47 7.00 6.79
N PHE A 327 3.35 7.03 7.76
CA PHE A 327 3.29 6.20 8.95
C PHE A 327 3.00 7.05 10.19
N GLU A 328 1.79 6.89 10.71
CA GLU A 328 1.37 7.40 12.00
C GLU A 328 1.84 6.43 13.09
N ILE A 329 2.94 6.77 13.74
CA ILE A 329 3.67 5.88 14.67
C ILE A 329 2.83 5.55 15.90
N GLY A 330 2.03 6.50 16.37
CA GLY A 330 1.17 6.42 17.54
C GLY A 330 0.47 7.74 17.77
N PHE A 331 -0.41 7.82 18.76
CA PHE A 331 -1.13 9.04 19.09
C PHE A 331 -0.33 9.91 20.08
N ILE A 332 0.18 11.06 19.63
CA ILE A 332 0.85 12.03 20.52
C ILE A 332 -0.13 12.62 21.55
N SER A 333 -1.42 12.61 21.26
CA SER A 333 -2.48 13.00 22.21
C SER A 333 -2.78 11.95 23.29
N ASN A 334 -2.26 10.73 23.16
CA ASN A 334 -2.36 9.65 24.14
C ASN A 334 -1.09 9.60 25.01
N LEU A 335 -1.24 9.66 26.32
CA LEU A 335 -0.10 9.76 27.25
C LEU A 335 0.82 8.53 27.24
N GLU A 336 0.29 7.33 26.95
CA GLU A 336 1.09 6.10 26.90
C GLU A 336 1.91 6.06 25.61
N ASP A 337 1.29 6.37 24.46
CA ASP A 337 1.97 6.43 23.17
C ASP A 337 3.01 7.56 23.15
N GLU A 338 2.65 8.77 23.64
CA GLU A 338 3.58 9.91 23.75
C GLU A 338 4.80 9.54 24.59
N ALA A 339 4.58 8.99 25.80
CA ALA A 339 5.68 8.63 26.70
C ALA A 339 6.60 7.57 26.06
N TYR A 340 6.05 6.63 25.31
CA TYR A 340 6.84 5.62 24.61
C TYR A 340 7.63 6.20 23.45
N MET A 341 7.00 7.00 22.59
CA MET A 341 7.64 7.66 21.45
C MET A 341 8.73 8.68 21.88
N MET A 342 8.61 9.26 23.08
CA MET A 342 9.63 10.13 23.64
C MET A 342 10.81 9.38 24.29
N SER A 343 10.62 8.14 24.69
CA SER A 343 11.65 7.37 25.37
C SER A 343 12.73 6.88 24.42
N LYS A 344 14.01 6.88 24.85
CA LYS A 344 15.12 6.36 24.04
C LYS A 344 14.89 4.90 23.61
N ALA A 345 14.37 4.07 24.53
CA ALA A 345 14.07 2.67 24.24
C ALA A 345 12.94 2.52 23.22
N GLY A 346 11.86 3.33 23.34
CA GLY A 346 10.75 3.29 22.40
C GLY A 346 11.15 3.79 21.00
N GLN A 347 11.93 4.86 20.91
CA GLN A 347 12.44 5.36 19.65
C GLN A 347 13.34 4.33 18.94
N ALA A 348 14.19 3.63 19.69
CA ALA A 348 15.05 2.58 19.16
C ALA A 348 14.24 1.37 18.68
N ASP A 349 13.27 0.88 19.49
CA ASP A 349 12.38 -0.24 19.11
C ASP A 349 11.57 0.09 17.84
N ILE A 350 11.02 1.31 17.75
CA ILE A 350 10.27 1.74 16.57
C ILE A 350 11.18 1.77 15.32
N ALA A 351 12.37 2.34 15.44
CA ALA A 351 13.33 2.42 14.35
C ALA A 351 13.77 1.02 13.86
N GLU A 352 14.09 0.11 14.79
CA GLU A 352 14.47 -1.28 14.49
C GLU A 352 13.34 -2.02 13.75
N ARG A 353 12.09 -1.87 14.21
CA ARG A 353 10.93 -2.50 13.55
C ARG A 353 10.70 -1.99 12.14
N ILE A 354 10.80 -0.68 11.92
CA ILE A 354 10.69 -0.09 10.58
C ILE A 354 11.85 -0.61 9.69
N SER A 355 13.08 -0.67 10.20
CA SER A 355 14.23 -1.23 9.47
C SER A 355 13.98 -2.67 9.06
N LYS A 356 13.49 -3.51 9.98
CA LYS A 356 13.11 -4.89 9.68
C LYS A 356 12.02 -4.97 8.58
N ALA A 357 11.02 -4.11 8.62
CA ALA A 357 9.99 -4.06 7.58
C ALA A 357 10.58 -3.70 6.20
N VAL A 358 11.55 -2.79 6.14
CA VAL A 358 12.23 -2.43 4.91
C VAL A 358 13.05 -3.60 4.35
N SER A 359 13.77 -4.34 5.21
CA SER A 359 14.56 -5.50 4.78
C SER A 359 13.68 -6.64 4.28
N THR A 360 12.61 -7.00 4.98
CA THR A 360 11.65 -7.99 4.50
C THR A 360 10.94 -7.56 3.23
N TYR A 361 10.62 -6.28 3.07
CA TYR A 361 10.08 -5.74 1.82
C TYR A 361 11.07 -5.88 0.64
N LYS A 362 12.36 -5.57 0.86
CA LYS A 362 13.41 -5.77 -0.16
C LYS A 362 13.45 -7.22 -0.62
N ASP A 363 13.42 -8.18 0.32
CA ASP A 363 13.44 -9.61 0.01
C ASP A 363 12.18 -10.05 -0.75
N ALA A 364 11.01 -9.52 -0.38
CA ALA A 364 9.75 -9.78 -1.08
C ALA A 364 9.78 -9.24 -2.53
N VAL A 365 10.32 -8.04 -2.75
CA VAL A 365 10.51 -7.48 -4.10
C VAL A 365 11.49 -8.32 -4.91
N HIS A 366 12.58 -8.76 -4.30
CA HIS A 366 13.58 -9.62 -4.94
C HIS A 366 12.96 -10.96 -5.38
N SER A 367 12.27 -11.65 -4.49
CA SER A 367 11.58 -12.91 -4.79
C SER A 367 10.55 -12.75 -5.90
N TYR A 368 9.80 -11.64 -5.90
CA TYR A 368 8.84 -11.35 -6.96
C TYR A 368 9.51 -11.15 -8.32
N ARG A 369 10.70 -10.50 -8.36
CA ARG A 369 11.49 -10.34 -9.58
C ARG A 369 11.97 -11.69 -10.14
N GLU A 370 12.46 -12.58 -9.29
CA GLU A 370 12.88 -13.92 -9.70
C GLU A 370 11.75 -14.72 -10.33
N THR A 371 10.53 -14.66 -9.77
CA THR A 371 9.35 -15.31 -10.34
C THR A 371 8.95 -14.78 -11.72
N LEU A 372 9.30 -13.52 -12.01
CA LEU A 372 9.09 -12.90 -13.32
C LEU A 372 10.22 -13.16 -14.33
N GLY A 373 11.28 -13.92 -13.94
CA GLY A 373 12.44 -14.21 -14.78
C GLY A 373 13.32 -12.97 -15.06
N ARG A 374 13.42 -12.05 -14.13
CA ARG A 374 14.11 -10.74 -14.26
C ARG A 374 15.20 -10.53 -13.22
#